data_e9184a3c96464ee41c33e91301a62af7
#
_entry.id   e9184a3c96464ee41c33e91301a62af7
#
_cell.length_a   1.000
_cell.length_b   1.000
_cell.length_c   1.000
_cell.angle_alpha   90.00
_cell.angle_beta   90.00
_cell.angle_gamma   90.00
#
_symmetry.space_group_name_H-M   'P 1'
#
loop_
_entity.id
_entity.type
_entity.pdbx_description
1 polymer ?
#
loop_
_entity_poly.entity_id
_entity_poly.type
_entity_poly.pdbx_seq_one_letter_code
_entity_poly.pdbx_strand_id
1 'polypeptide(L)'
;MSRVLTLLVASCLLIAGCLEGDEDIFYGDDINPPVAVEDFILVDENGDYFSFSELEGKVIVVAFLFTRCPDICPVVSANMNYVSQELGDLYGTEVAMLSITVDPWRDNSTIMHSYAEQRGLDWPHLTTASEDLSDFTDLSDV
;
A
#
# COMPACT_ATOMS: atom_id res chain seq x y z
N MET A 1 -58.69 -19.01 -6.51
CA MET A 1 -57.39 -19.04 -7.24
C MET A 1 -56.81 -17.64 -7.47
N SER A 2 -57.60 -16.61 -7.76
CA SER A 2 -57.11 -15.25 -8.05
C SER A 2 -56.38 -14.54 -6.88
N ARG A 3 -56.93 -14.62 -5.64
CA ARG A 3 -56.36 -13.91 -4.48
C ARG A 3 -55.02 -14.45 -3.99
N VAL A 4 -54.80 -15.76 -4.11
CA VAL A 4 -53.53 -16.42 -3.74
C VAL A 4 -52.42 -16.06 -4.74
N LEU A 5 -52.76 -15.99 -6.03
CA LEU A 5 -51.82 -15.61 -7.09
C LEU A 5 -51.42 -14.13 -6.95
N THR A 6 -52.36 -13.26 -6.57
CA THR A 6 -52.09 -11.84 -6.33
C THR A 6 -51.15 -11.62 -5.14
N LEU A 7 -51.32 -12.40 -4.06
CA LEU A 7 -50.45 -12.34 -2.89
C LEU A 7 -49.05 -12.87 -3.15
N LEU A 8 -48.90 -13.93 -3.97
CA LEU A 8 -47.58 -14.43 -4.39
C LEU A 8 -46.84 -13.45 -5.27
N VAL A 9 -47.50 -12.79 -6.20
CA VAL A 9 -46.88 -11.78 -7.06
C VAL A 9 -46.47 -10.55 -6.24
N ALA A 10 -47.29 -10.10 -5.29
CA ALA A 10 -46.97 -8.99 -4.40
C ALA A 10 -45.78 -9.32 -3.48
N SER A 11 -45.67 -10.58 -2.99
CA SER A 11 -44.54 -11.04 -2.19
C SER A 11 -43.21 -11.07 -2.97
N CYS A 12 -43.22 -11.47 -4.25
CA CYS A 12 -42.05 -11.46 -5.11
C CYS A 12 -41.55 -10.05 -5.41
N LEU A 13 -42.43 -9.06 -5.53
CA LEU A 13 -42.06 -7.66 -5.79
C LEU A 13 -41.39 -6.97 -4.59
N LEU A 14 -41.62 -7.45 -3.36
CA LEU A 14 -41.03 -6.92 -2.15
C LEU A 14 -39.56 -7.42 -1.93
N ILE A 15 -39.16 -8.49 -2.64
CA ILE A 15 -37.79 -9.07 -2.49
C ILE A 15 -36.84 -8.51 -3.55
N ALA A 16 -37.32 -7.82 -4.57
CA ALA A 16 -36.49 -7.27 -5.66
C ALA A 16 -35.76 -5.95 -5.34
N GLY A 17 -35.84 -5.48 -4.10
CA GLY A 17 -35.37 -4.13 -3.71
C GLY A 17 -34.05 -4.04 -2.99
N CYS A 18 -33.15 -5.03 -3.04
CA CYS A 18 -31.85 -4.93 -2.38
C CYS A 18 -30.74 -5.64 -3.18
N LEU A 19 -30.50 -5.20 -4.39
CA LEU A 19 -29.33 -5.58 -5.20
C LEU A 19 -28.74 -4.31 -5.86
N GLU A 20 -28.74 -3.20 -5.11
CA GLU A 20 -27.75 -2.17 -5.38
C GLU A 20 -26.50 -2.62 -4.65
N GLY A 21 -25.59 -3.28 -5.38
CA GLY A 21 -24.23 -3.44 -4.92
C GLY A 21 -23.66 -2.02 -4.74
N ASP A 22 -23.14 -1.72 -3.56
CA ASP A 22 -22.26 -0.57 -3.40
C ASP A 22 -21.19 -0.71 -4.49
N GLU A 23 -21.21 0.18 -5.48
CA GLU A 23 -20.06 0.34 -6.36
C GLU A 23 -18.95 0.86 -5.45
N ASP A 24 -17.97 0.01 -5.17
CA ASP A 24 -16.77 0.40 -4.47
C ASP A 24 -16.14 1.58 -5.22
N ILE A 25 -16.25 2.78 -4.64
CA ILE A 25 -15.70 3.99 -5.24
C ILE A 25 -14.20 3.96 -4.98
N PHE A 26 -13.43 3.49 -5.95
CA PHE A 26 -11.97 3.60 -5.94
C PHE A 26 -11.55 5.02 -6.28
N TYR A 27 -10.72 5.59 -5.40
CA TYR A 27 -10.07 6.88 -5.64
C TYR A 27 -8.62 6.60 -6.06
N GLY A 28 -8.33 6.72 -7.35
CA GLY A 28 -7.00 6.49 -7.91
C GLY A 28 -7.07 6.04 -9.36
N ASP A 29 -5.90 5.85 -9.95
CA ASP A 29 -5.76 5.33 -11.31
C ASP A 29 -5.50 3.83 -11.27
N ASP A 30 -6.28 3.06 -12.00
CA ASP A 30 -6.09 1.63 -12.16
C ASP A 30 -5.06 1.35 -13.26
N ILE A 31 -4.06 0.52 -12.95
CA ILE A 31 -3.05 0.07 -13.91
C ILE A 31 -3.62 -1.15 -14.65
N ASN A 32 -4.15 -0.90 -15.85
CA ASN A 32 -4.75 -1.93 -16.67
C ASN A 32 -4.16 -1.94 -18.10
N PRO A 33 -3.53 -3.03 -18.56
CA PRO A 33 -3.41 -4.31 -17.89
C PRO A 33 -2.45 -4.27 -16.67
N PRO A 34 -2.66 -5.14 -15.65
CA PRO A 34 -1.77 -5.17 -14.49
C PRO A 34 -0.35 -5.56 -14.90
N VAL A 35 0.63 -4.91 -14.29
CA VAL A 35 2.06 -5.17 -14.50
C VAL A 35 2.58 -6.02 -13.36
N ALA A 36 3.28 -7.12 -13.67
CA ALA A 36 3.95 -7.92 -12.66
C ALA A 36 5.14 -7.14 -12.09
N VAL A 37 5.24 -7.09 -10.76
CA VAL A 37 6.43 -6.57 -10.08
C VAL A 37 7.42 -7.71 -9.92
N GLU A 38 8.63 -7.53 -10.45
CA GLU A 38 9.73 -8.47 -10.26
C GLU A 38 10.25 -8.38 -8.81
N ASP A 39 10.82 -9.49 -8.31
CA ASP A 39 11.44 -9.48 -6.99
C ASP A 39 12.68 -8.56 -6.99
N PHE A 40 12.84 -7.84 -5.89
CA PHE A 40 13.99 -6.97 -5.66
C PHE A 40 14.46 -7.08 -4.21
N ILE A 41 15.72 -6.73 -3.97
CA ILE A 41 16.31 -6.68 -2.64
C ILE A 41 16.77 -5.26 -2.36
N LEU A 42 16.30 -4.71 -1.25
CA LEU A 42 16.74 -3.41 -0.72
C LEU A 42 17.25 -3.58 0.71
N VAL A 43 17.67 -2.49 1.34
CA VAL A 43 18.09 -2.44 2.73
C VAL A 43 17.04 -1.67 3.53
N ASP A 44 16.62 -2.24 4.66
CA ASP A 44 15.67 -1.59 5.54
C ASP A 44 16.34 -0.53 6.44
N GLU A 45 15.54 0.12 7.27
CA GLU A 45 15.99 1.15 8.22
C GLU A 45 16.91 0.59 9.33
N ASN A 46 16.96 -0.72 9.52
CA ASN A 46 17.84 -1.39 10.49
C ASN A 46 19.17 -1.79 9.86
N GLY A 47 19.28 -1.70 8.54
CA GLY A 47 20.45 -2.10 7.77
C GLY A 47 20.42 -3.56 7.34
N ASP A 48 19.28 -4.23 7.48
CA ASP A 48 19.09 -5.61 7.07
C ASP A 48 18.57 -5.69 5.62
N TYR A 49 18.92 -6.76 4.92
CA TYR A 49 18.40 -6.99 3.57
C TYR A 49 16.94 -7.39 3.63
N PHE A 50 16.14 -6.73 2.83
CA PHE A 50 14.70 -6.96 2.67
C PHE A 50 14.43 -7.43 1.23
N SER A 51 13.81 -8.59 1.06
CA SER A 51 13.35 -9.09 -0.23
C SER A 51 11.85 -8.83 -0.39
N PHE A 52 11.45 -8.28 -1.53
CA PHE A 52 10.03 -8.02 -1.82
C PHE A 52 9.21 -9.31 -1.82
N SER A 53 9.81 -10.44 -2.17
CA SER A 53 9.18 -11.77 -2.11
C SER A 53 8.72 -12.19 -0.70
N GLU A 54 9.23 -11.56 0.37
CA GLU A 54 8.76 -11.81 1.75
C GLU A 54 7.31 -11.36 1.96
N LEU A 55 6.80 -10.52 1.07
CA LEU A 55 5.43 -10.01 1.10
C LEU A 55 4.48 -10.80 0.19
N GLU A 56 4.93 -11.88 -0.41
CA GLU A 56 4.12 -12.68 -1.34
C GLU A 56 2.79 -13.12 -0.68
N GLY A 57 1.70 -12.96 -1.44
CA GLY A 57 0.35 -13.31 -0.99
C GLY A 57 -0.36 -12.22 -0.17
N LYS A 58 0.29 -11.10 0.09
CA LYS A 58 -0.33 -9.95 0.79
C LYS A 58 -0.73 -8.84 -0.18
N VAL A 59 -1.68 -8.04 0.23
CA VAL A 59 -1.92 -6.72 -0.37
C VAL A 59 -0.80 -5.78 0.11
N ILE A 60 -0.16 -5.09 -0.81
CA ILE A 60 1.01 -4.26 -0.48
C ILE A 60 0.68 -2.79 -0.73
N VAL A 61 0.84 -1.97 0.30
CA VAL A 61 0.72 -0.51 0.22
C VAL A 61 2.12 0.08 0.21
N VAL A 62 2.49 0.70 -0.90
CA VAL A 62 3.83 1.28 -1.10
C VAL A 62 3.74 2.81 -1.11
N ALA A 63 4.62 3.47 -0.36
CA ALA A 63 4.86 4.90 -0.47
C ALA A 63 6.28 5.17 -1.01
N PHE A 64 6.36 5.91 -2.08
CA PHE A 64 7.62 6.51 -2.53
C PHE A 64 7.79 7.87 -1.87
N LEU A 65 8.90 8.05 -1.15
CA LEU A 65 9.15 9.27 -0.37
C LEU A 65 10.64 9.60 -0.31
N PHE A 66 10.98 10.75 0.25
CA PHE A 66 12.34 11.09 0.69
C PHE A 66 12.29 11.87 2.00
N THR A 67 13.30 11.69 2.86
CA THR A 67 13.24 12.16 4.26
C THR A 67 13.23 13.68 4.41
N ARG A 68 13.81 14.41 3.46
CA ARG A 68 13.88 15.87 3.44
C ARG A 68 12.71 16.57 2.74
N CYS A 69 11.67 15.82 2.39
CA CYS A 69 10.46 16.38 1.79
C CYS A 69 9.75 17.29 2.81
N PRO A 70 9.61 18.59 2.53
CA PRO A 70 9.01 19.52 3.50
C PRO A 70 7.48 19.58 3.41
N ASP A 71 6.88 18.88 2.47
CA ASP A 71 5.48 19.09 2.07
C ASP A 71 4.66 17.80 2.16
N ILE A 72 4.61 17.02 1.07
CA ILE A 72 3.65 15.92 0.94
C ILE A 72 4.05 14.65 1.69
N CYS A 73 5.34 14.32 1.80
CA CYS A 73 5.77 13.06 2.41
C CYS A 73 5.36 12.91 3.88
N PRO A 74 5.43 13.94 4.73
CA PRO A 74 4.88 13.85 6.08
C PRO A 74 3.38 13.56 6.11
N VAL A 75 2.62 14.11 5.16
CA VAL A 75 1.16 13.87 5.05
C VAL A 75 0.89 12.44 4.61
N VAL A 76 1.62 11.93 3.60
CA VAL A 76 1.51 10.54 3.16
C VAL A 76 1.82 9.58 4.29
N SER A 77 2.93 9.80 5.03
CA SER A 77 3.30 8.95 6.18
C SER A 77 2.23 8.96 7.27
N ALA A 78 1.66 10.12 7.58
CA ALA A 78 0.58 10.23 8.56
C ALA A 78 -0.70 9.49 8.12
N ASN A 79 -1.05 9.56 6.83
CA ASN A 79 -2.18 8.83 6.27
C ASN A 79 -1.94 7.32 6.30
N MET A 80 -0.74 6.87 5.94
CA MET A 80 -0.37 5.45 6.04
C MET A 80 -0.47 4.95 7.49
N ASN A 81 0.04 5.74 8.46
CA ASN A 81 -0.07 5.39 9.86
C ASN A 81 -1.53 5.32 10.35
N TYR A 82 -2.39 6.20 9.86
CA TYR A 82 -3.82 6.11 10.13
C TYR A 82 -4.42 4.82 9.54
N VAL A 83 -4.09 4.50 8.28
CA VAL A 83 -4.58 3.29 7.61
C VAL A 83 -4.09 2.03 8.32
N SER A 84 -2.82 1.97 8.77
CA SER A 84 -2.30 0.80 9.52
C SER A 84 -3.10 0.53 10.79
N GLN A 85 -3.51 1.59 11.49
CA GLN A 85 -4.33 1.48 12.71
C GLN A 85 -5.77 1.02 12.40
N GLU A 86 -6.38 1.52 11.32
CA GLU A 86 -7.72 1.12 10.90
C GLU A 86 -7.79 -0.32 10.39
N LEU A 87 -6.71 -0.84 9.83
CA LEU A 87 -6.60 -2.23 9.38
C LEU A 87 -6.62 -3.24 10.54
N GLY A 88 -6.21 -2.84 11.74
CA GLY A 88 -6.21 -3.70 12.90
C GLY A 88 -5.48 -5.03 12.66
N ASP A 89 -6.16 -6.16 12.88
CA ASP A 89 -5.59 -7.50 12.73
C ASP A 89 -5.20 -7.87 11.29
N LEU A 90 -5.68 -7.15 10.28
CA LEU A 90 -5.30 -7.38 8.88
C LEU A 90 -3.90 -6.84 8.58
N TYR A 91 -3.46 -5.81 9.32
CA TYR A 91 -2.12 -5.25 9.18
C TYR A 91 -1.07 -6.27 9.62
N GLY A 92 -0.07 -6.49 8.78
CA GLY A 92 0.99 -7.49 8.98
C GLY A 92 0.59 -8.92 8.61
N THR A 93 -0.70 -9.27 8.58
CA THR A 93 -1.18 -10.60 8.20
C THR A 93 -1.56 -10.68 6.71
N GLU A 94 -2.50 -9.88 6.28
CA GLU A 94 -2.99 -9.86 4.90
C GLU A 94 -2.58 -8.59 4.14
N VAL A 95 -2.31 -7.51 4.87
CA VAL A 95 -1.86 -6.23 4.30
C VAL A 95 -0.49 -5.89 4.85
N ALA A 96 0.45 -5.61 3.97
CA ALA A 96 1.78 -5.09 4.32
C ALA A 96 1.93 -3.66 3.81
N MET A 97 2.71 -2.87 4.53
CA MET A 97 3.09 -1.52 4.13
C MET A 97 4.60 -1.42 4.00
N LEU A 98 5.05 -0.58 3.08
CA LEU A 98 6.47 -0.23 2.98
C LEU A 98 6.64 1.17 2.41
N SER A 99 7.74 1.78 2.76
CA SER A 99 8.19 3.04 2.17
C SER A 99 9.51 2.82 1.45
N ILE A 100 9.64 3.37 0.24
CA ILE A 100 10.87 3.28 -0.55
C ILE A 100 11.35 4.72 -0.80
N THR A 101 12.62 5.00 -0.46
CA THR A 101 13.15 6.33 -0.76
C THR A 101 13.44 6.49 -2.25
N VAL A 102 13.15 7.68 -2.76
CA VAL A 102 13.53 8.11 -4.11
C VAL A 102 14.79 8.99 -4.11
N ASP A 103 15.42 9.17 -2.95
CA ASP A 103 16.68 9.91 -2.79
C ASP A 103 17.73 9.08 -2.00
N PRO A 104 18.10 7.88 -2.49
CA PRO A 104 18.98 6.96 -1.76
C PRO A 104 20.39 7.53 -1.53
N TRP A 105 20.80 8.54 -2.30
CA TRP A 105 22.07 9.24 -2.10
C TRP A 105 22.14 10.00 -0.77
N ARG A 106 21.00 10.38 -0.21
CA ARG A 106 20.89 11.11 1.07
C ARG A 106 20.22 10.30 2.15
N ASP A 107 19.34 9.38 1.77
CA ASP A 107 18.48 8.62 2.67
C ASP A 107 19.05 7.20 2.87
N ASN A 108 20.15 7.09 3.62
CA ASN A 108 20.66 5.78 4.06
C ASN A 108 19.79 5.20 5.17
N SER A 109 20.05 3.94 5.56
CA SER A 109 19.30 3.21 6.59
C SER A 109 19.19 3.99 7.91
N THR A 110 20.26 4.60 8.38
CA THR A 110 20.27 5.41 9.61
C THR A 110 19.31 6.61 9.53
N ILE A 111 19.27 7.28 8.38
CA ILE A 111 18.39 8.44 8.16
C ILE A 111 16.94 7.96 8.03
N MET A 112 16.70 6.84 7.33
CA MET A 112 15.37 6.23 7.23
C MET A 112 14.87 5.78 8.60
N HIS A 113 15.72 5.17 9.43
CA HIS A 113 15.41 4.83 10.82
C HIS A 113 14.96 6.04 11.64
N SER A 114 15.75 7.11 11.60
CA SER A 114 15.42 8.35 12.31
C SER A 114 14.10 8.97 11.82
N TYR A 115 13.82 8.87 10.53
CA TYR A 115 12.57 9.34 9.94
C TYR A 115 11.37 8.54 10.47
N ALA A 116 11.47 7.22 10.49
CA ALA A 116 10.44 6.32 10.98
C ALA A 116 10.19 6.52 12.49
N GLU A 117 11.24 6.52 13.30
CA GLU A 117 11.17 6.68 14.75
C GLU A 117 10.51 8.01 15.15
N GLN A 118 10.91 9.13 14.55
CA GLN A 118 10.34 10.45 14.85
C GLN A 118 8.84 10.57 14.56
N ARG A 119 8.32 9.72 13.69
CA ARG A 119 6.91 9.71 13.25
C ARG A 119 6.09 8.55 13.78
N GLY A 120 6.73 7.62 14.51
CA GLY A 120 6.08 6.42 15.05
C GLY A 120 5.55 5.49 13.95
N LEU A 121 6.35 5.30 12.88
CA LEU A 121 6.02 4.44 11.75
C LEU A 121 6.63 3.06 11.99
N ASP A 122 5.84 2.01 11.83
CA ASP A 122 6.19 0.63 12.22
C ASP A 122 6.31 -0.35 11.03
N TRP A 123 6.40 0.16 9.81
CA TRP A 123 6.63 -0.63 8.60
C TRP A 123 8.02 -0.42 8.04
N PRO A 124 8.53 -1.33 7.18
CA PRO A 124 9.85 -1.21 6.58
C PRO A 124 10.02 0.06 5.75
N HIS A 125 11.16 0.73 5.97
CA HIS A 125 11.58 1.93 5.26
C HIS A 125 12.85 1.61 4.47
N LEU A 126 12.68 1.41 3.16
CA LEU A 126 13.67 0.80 2.30
C LEU A 126 14.53 1.85 1.58
N THR A 127 15.82 1.53 1.51
CA THR A 127 16.82 2.26 0.73
C THR A 127 17.74 1.27 0.02
N THR A 128 18.60 1.76 -0.89
CA THR A 128 19.62 0.89 -1.51
C THR A 128 20.80 0.66 -0.58
N ALA A 129 21.50 -0.45 -0.76
CA ALA A 129 22.81 -0.66 -0.15
C ALA A 129 23.78 0.42 -0.68
N SER A 130 24.48 1.13 0.20
CA SER A 130 25.18 2.40 -0.07
C SER A 130 26.31 2.36 -1.09
N GLU A 131 26.69 1.19 -1.60
CA GLU A 131 27.84 1.03 -2.49
C GLU A 131 27.47 0.81 -3.97
N ASP A 132 26.19 0.55 -4.29
CA ASP A 132 25.78 0.27 -5.67
C ASP A 132 24.57 1.12 -6.09
N LEU A 133 24.83 2.42 -6.22
CA LEU A 133 23.87 3.37 -6.80
C LEU A 133 23.80 3.27 -8.32
N SER A 134 24.61 2.38 -8.93
CA SER A 134 24.64 2.20 -10.39
C SER A 134 23.31 1.65 -10.93
N ASP A 135 22.65 0.78 -10.17
CA ASP A 135 21.37 0.18 -10.57
C ASP A 135 20.20 1.18 -10.55
N PHE A 136 20.32 2.27 -9.76
CA PHE A 136 19.32 3.35 -9.73
C PHE A 136 19.41 4.32 -10.92
N THR A 137 20.53 4.33 -11.64
CA THR A 137 20.66 5.17 -12.82
C THR A 137 19.95 4.60 -14.04
N ASP A 138 19.71 3.30 -14.08
CA ASP A 138 18.98 2.63 -15.17
C ASP A 138 17.46 2.84 -15.10
N LEU A 139 16.91 3.22 -13.94
CA LEU A 139 15.48 3.56 -13.79
C LEU A 139 15.12 4.94 -14.36
N SER A 140 16.10 5.75 -14.76
CA SER A 140 15.86 7.07 -15.38
C SER A 140 15.45 7.01 -16.85
N ASP A 141 15.46 5.83 -17.46
CA ASP A 141 15.12 5.59 -18.87
C ASP A 141 13.72 4.94 -19.07
N VAL A 142 12.87 4.90 -18.00
CA VAL A 142 11.49 4.39 -18.06
C VAL A 142 10.48 5.54 -18.13
#